data_416a850b849bfbf6c4a6514e30871d4f
#
_entry.id   416a850b849bfbf6c4a6514e30871d4f
#
_cell.length_a   1.000
_cell.length_b   1.000
_cell.length_c   1.000
_cell.angle_alpha   90.00
_cell.angle_beta   90.00
_cell.angle_gamma   90.00
#
_symmetry.space_group_name_H-M   'P 1'
#
loop_
_entity.id
_entity.type
_entity.pdbx_description
1 polymer ?
#
loop_
_entity_poly.entity_id
_entity_poly.type
_entity_poly.pdbx_seq_one_letter_code
_entity_poly.pdbx_strand_id
1 'polypeptide(L)'
;MGVRQWIALNLFRKLRQIRRDEHVLNTLFWECTLRCNLQCRHCGSDCRVDTSIMDMPSKEFFRVLDNEITPNVNPNKVLVILSGGEVLVRKDLEEIGLNLYRRGYPWGMVTNGLALTRQRLDSLIRSGLHTITVSLDGFEEQHFYIRRNKESFKRAVEAIRMISADKELASDVVTCVTPALLPHLEEFKEFLYSLGVRDWRLFTI
;
A
#
# COMPACT_ATOMS: atom_id res chain seq x y z
N MET A 1 -20.15 22.55 16.09
CA MET A 1 -19.36 21.43 16.63
C MET A 1 -19.89 21.10 18.02
N GLY A 2 -20.34 19.87 18.27
CA GLY A 2 -20.88 19.47 19.58
C GLY A 2 -19.76 19.24 20.61
N VAL A 3 -20.11 19.30 21.92
CA VAL A 3 -19.14 19.13 23.03
C VAL A 3 -18.31 17.84 22.90
N ARG A 4 -18.94 16.71 22.52
CA ARG A 4 -18.26 15.42 22.31
C ARG A 4 -17.20 15.51 21.21
N GLN A 5 -17.51 16.17 20.09
CA GLN A 5 -16.57 16.36 18.99
C GLN A 5 -15.40 17.26 19.39
N TRP A 6 -15.66 18.30 20.16
CA TRP A 6 -14.64 19.19 20.70
C TRP A 6 -13.67 18.45 21.63
N ILE A 7 -14.20 17.63 22.58
CA ILE A 7 -13.38 16.80 23.47
C ILE A 7 -12.53 15.82 22.67
N ALA A 8 -13.14 15.08 21.73
CA ALA A 8 -12.43 14.12 20.88
C ALA A 8 -11.29 14.78 20.08
N LEU A 9 -11.54 15.97 19.51
CA LEU A 9 -10.54 16.71 18.77
C LEU A 9 -9.36 17.17 19.64
N ASN A 10 -9.64 17.64 20.86
CA ASN A 10 -8.59 18.08 21.79
C ASN A 10 -7.76 16.89 22.30
N LEU A 11 -8.39 15.75 22.61
CA LEU A 11 -7.68 14.51 22.95
C LEU A 11 -6.82 14.03 21.79
N PHE A 12 -7.32 14.07 20.57
CA PHE A 12 -6.56 13.70 19.39
C PHE A 12 -5.35 14.63 19.16
N ARG A 13 -5.51 15.95 19.32
CA ARG A 13 -4.41 16.92 19.25
C ARG A 13 -3.32 16.61 20.28
N LYS A 14 -3.72 16.32 21.54
CA LYS A 14 -2.79 15.98 22.60
C LYS A 14 -2.05 14.66 22.31
N LEU A 15 -2.74 13.64 21.84
CA LEU A 15 -2.14 12.38 21.41
C LEU A 15 -1.15 12.56 20.25
N ARG A 16 -1.51 13.40 19.26
CA ARG A 16 -0.59 13.73 18.16
C ARG A 16 0.68 14.41 18.66
N GLN A 17 0.56 15.31 19.65
CA GLN A 17 1.71 15.99 20.21
C GLN A 17 2.62 15.02 20.94
N ILE A 18 2.08 14.13 21.78
CA ILE A 18 2.85 13.08 22.48
C ILE A 18 3.58 12.19 21.46
N ARG A 19 2.88 11.69 20.44
CA ARG A 19 3.49 10.85 19.39
C ARG A 19 4.59 11.56 18.61
N ARG A 20 4.44 12.86 18.38
CA ARG A 20 5.44 13.69 17.72
C ARG A 20 6.70 13.82 18.57
N ASP A 21 6.54 13.92 19.89
CA ASP A 21 7.66 14.11 20.83
C ASP A 21 8.39 12.78 21.10
N GLU A 22 7.68 11.64 21.05
CA GLU A 22 8.24 10.31 21.29
C GLU A 22 8.99 9.72 20.10
N HIS A 23 8.71 10.15 18.86
CA HIS A 23 9.32 9.67 17.60
C HIS A 23 9.38 8.14 17.48
N VAL A 24 8.34 7.44 17.95
CA VAL A 24 8.28 5.97 17.91
C VAL A 24 8.17 5.49 16.47
N LEU A 25 9.08 4.62 16.04
CA LEU A 25 8.96 3.92 14.77
C LEU A 25 7.81 2.90 14.85
N ASN A 26 6.77 3.13 14.05
CA ASN A 26 5.61 2.23 13.94
C ASN A 26 5.38 1.73 12.50
N THR A 27 5.99 2.38 11.52
CA THR A 27 5.88 2.00 10.11
C THR A 27 7.22 2.23 9.42
N LEU A 28 7.71 1.20 8.74
CA LEU A 28 8.92 1.23 7.94
C LEU A 28 8.55 0.98 6.48
N PHE A 29 8.80 1.95 5.60
CA PHE A 29 8.64 1.77 4.16
C PHE A 29 9.95 1.30 3.54
N TRP A 30 9.86 0.26 2.71
CA TRP A 30 10.94 -0.17 1.85
C TRP A 30 10.51 -0.09 0.38
N GLU A 31 11.06 0.87 -0.36
CA GLU A 31 10.97 0.90 -1.82
C GLU A 31 11.87 -0.20 -2.38
N CYS A 32 11.34 -1.41 -2.47
CA CYS A 32 12.11 -2.61 -2.73
C CYS A 32 12.48 -2.82 -4.21
N THR A 33 11.89 -2.02 -5.11
CA THR A 33 12.18 -2.05 -6.56
C THR A 33 11.78 -0.73 -7.22
N LEU A 34 12.52 -0.31 -8.22
CA LEU A 34 12.14 0.78 -9.13
C LEU A 34 11.52 0.25 -10.44
N ARG A 35 11.48 -1.07 -10.63
CA ARG A 35 10.79 -1.68 -11.76
C ARG A 35 9.28 -1.59 -11.57
N CYS A 36 8.57 -1.27 -12.65
CA CYS A 36 7.11 -1.21 -12.65
C CYS A 36 6.56 -1.72 -13.97
N ASN A 37 5.41 -2.37 -13.93
CA ASN A 37 4.66 -2.82 -15.11
C ASN A 37 3.72 -1.75 -15.68
N LEU A 38 3.76 -0.52 -15.13
CA LEU A 38 3.02 0.66 -15.58
C LEU A 38 3.96 1.85 -15.76
N GLN A 39 3.49 2.89 -16.47
CA GLN A 39 4.16 4.18 -16.70
C GLN A 39 3.19 5.32 -16.38
N CYS A 40 2.82 5.44 -15.11
CA CYS A 40 1.81 6.40 -14.67
C CYS A 40 2.27 7.85 -14.87
N ARG A 41 1.34 8.75 -15.26
CA ARG A 41 1.63 10.20 -15.46
C ARG A 41 2.05 10.91 -14.19
N HIS A 42 1.57 10.48 -13.05
CA HIS A 42 1.78 11.08 -11.73
C HIS A 42 2.85 10.36 -10.89
N CYS A 43 3.65 9.47 -11.52
CA CYS A 43 4.67 8.72 -10.80
C CYS A 43 5.77 9.64 -10.26
N GLY A 44 5.84 9.77 -8.94
CA GLY A 44 6.87 10.58 -8.27
C GLY A 44 8.23 9.89 -8.17
N SER A 45 8.28 8.55 -8.28
CA SER A 45 9.52 7.75 -8.14
C SER A 45 10.18 7.42 -9.48
N ASP A 46 9.70 7.96 -10.60
CA ASP A 46 10.20 7.68 -11.97
C ASP A 46 10.41 6.18 -12.27
N CYS A 47 9.51 5.35 -11.74
CA CYS A 47 9.56 3.90 -11.89
C CYS A 47 9.24 3.48 -13.33
N ARG A 48 10.01 2.53 -13.87
CA ARG A 48 9.92 2.10 -15.27
C ARG A 48 9.98 0.59 -15.41
N VAL A 49 9.52 0.10 -16.57
CA VAL A 49 9.65 -1.32 -16.96
C VAL A 49 11.11 -1.72 -17.07
N ASP A 50 11.91 -0.82 -17.68
CA ASP A 50 13.34 -1.00 -17.88
C ASP A 50 14.09 0.07 -17.09
N THR A 51 14.76 -0.32 -16.03
CA THR A 51 15.61 0.54 -15.22
C THR A 51 17.01 -0.06 -15.14
N SER A 52 18.02 0.79 -15.26
CA SER A 52 19.42 0.42 -15.05
C SER A 52 19.75 0.24 -13.55
N ILE A 53 18.86 0.67 -12.67
CA ILE A 53 19.05 0.55 -11.22
C ILE A 53 18.59 -0.84 -10.79
N MET A 54 19.51 -1.62 -10.25
CA MET A 54 19.20 -2.95 -9.72
C MET A 54 18.42 -2.85 -8.40
N ASP A 55 17.50 -3.79 -8.19
CA ASP A 55 16.83 -3.93 -6.90
C ASP A 55 17.86 -4.19 -5.79
N MET A 56 17.67 -3.58 -4.64
CA MET A 56 18.43 -3.97 -3.46
C MET A 56 18.18 -5.45 -3.16
N PRO A 57 19.23 -6.28 -3.03
CA PRO A 57 19.07 -7.66 -2.62
C PRO A 57 18.38 -7.75 -1.25
N SER A 58 17.42 -8.67 -1.09
CA SER A 58 16.70 -8.86 0.17
C SER A 58 17.64 -9.11 1.36
N LYS A 59 18.77 -9.79 1.13
CA LYS A 59 19.80 -10.02 2.14
C LYS A 59 20.39 -8.70 2.71
N GLU A 60 20.59 -7.69 1.87
CA GLU A 60 21.10 -6.38 2.31
C GLU A 60 20.06 -5.64 3.15
N PHE A 61 18.80 -5.67 2.74
CA PHE A 61 17.71 -5.12 3.53
C PHE A 61 17.63 -5.78 4.91
N PHE A 62 17.65 -7.12 4.96
CA PHE A 62 17.61 -7.83 6.25
C PHE A 62 18.84 -7.57 7.11
N ARG A 63 20.01 -7.39 6.53
CA ARG A 63 21.21 -7.01 7.28
C ARG A 63 21.02 -5.66 7.99
N VAL A 64 20.45 -4.66 7.30
CA VAL A 64 20.12 -3.36 7.91
C VAL A 64 19.02 -3.51 8.96
N LEU A 65 17.97 -4.25 8.65
CA LEU A 65 16.85 -4.49 9.57
C LEU A 65 17.32 -5.14 10.88
N ASP A 66 18.14 -6.21 10.77
CA ASP A 66 18.60 -7.00 11.91
C ASP A 66 19.62 -6.25 12.77
N ASN A 67 20.53 -5.47 12.16
CA ASN A 67 21.62 -4.83 12.87
C ASN A 67 21.30 -3.42 13.38
N GLU A 68 20.49 -2.66 12.64
CA GLU A 68 20.28 -1.24 12.93
C GLU A 68 18.88 -0.95 13.49
N ILE A 69 17.87 -1.70 13.09
CA ILE A 69 16.47 -1.40 13.44
C ILE A 69 16.00 -2.30 14.59
N THR A 70 16.10 -3.61 14.43
CA THR A 70 15.62 -4.61 15.41
C THR A 70 16.15 -4.39 16.84
N PRO A 71 17.41 -3.98 17.06
CA PRO A 71 17.90 -3.73 18.43
C PRO A 71 17.20 -2.58 19.16
N ASN A 72 16.55 -1.67 18.41
CA ASN A 72 15.98 -0.43 18.93
C ASN A 72 14.45 -0.43 18.98
N VAL A 73 13.78 -1.48 18.49
CA VAL A 73 12.32 -1.54 18.37
C VAL A 73 11.76 -2.88 18.84
N ASN A 74 10.46 -2.91 19.10
CA ASN A 74 9.74 -4.17 19.18
C ASN A 74 9.21 -4.52 17.78
N PRO A 75 9.70 -5.59 17.11
CA PRO A 75 9.30 -5.94 15.74
C PRO A 75 7.78 -6.05 15.56
N ASN A 76 7.06 -6.61 16.53
CA ASN A 76 5.60 -6.77 16.46
C ASN A 76 4.82 -5.43 16.45
N LYS A 77 5.50 -4.31 16.74
CA LYS A 77 4.90 -2.97 16.75
C LYS A 77 5.31 -2.13 15.53
N VAL A 78 6.11 -2.67 14.63
CA VAL A 78 6.58 -1.97 13.42
C VAL A 78 6.03 -2.68 12.20
N LEU A 79 5.11 -2.02 11.50
CA LEU A 79 4.58 -2.50 10.23
C LEU A 79 5.60 -2.20 9.12
N VAL A 80 6.08 -3.23 8.42
CA VAL A 80 6.94 -3.06 7.24
C VAL A 80 6.08 -3.02 5.99
N ILE A 81 6.12 -1.91 5.26
CA ILE A 81 5.38 -1.74 4.00
C ILE A 81 6.34 -1.84 2.82
N LEU A 82 6.13 -2.83 1.97
CA LEU A 82 6.84 -2.99 0.71
C LEU A 82 6.17 -2.11 -0.36
N SER A 83 6.97 -1.28 -0.99
CA SER A 83 6.57 -0.28 -1.97
C SER A 83 7.63 -0.15 -3.06
N GLY A 84 7.54 0.89 -3.88
CA GLY A 84 8.49 1.22 -4.93
C GLY A 84 7.78 1.44 -6.26
N GLY A 85 8.25 0.80 -7.34
CA GLY A 85 7.53 0.74 -8.59
C GLY A 85 6.29 -0.15 -8.46
N GLU A 86 6.45 -1.44 -8.73
CA GLU A 86 5.41 -2.44 -8.47
C GLU A 86 6.03 -3.65 -7.78
N VAL A 87 5.63 -3.89 -6.56
CA VAL A 87 6.22 -4.96 -5.73
C VAL A 87 5.99 -6.36 -6.31
N LEU A 88 4.88 -6.58 -7.02
CA LEU A 88 4.55 -7.86 -7.64
C LEU A 88 5.47 -8.25 -8.80
N VAL A 89 6.33 -7.35 -9.30
CA VAL A 89 7.36 -7.70 -10.30
C VAL A 89 8.57 -8.39 -9.66
N ARG A 90 8.73 -8.31 -8.34
CA ARG A 90 9.78 -9.06 -7.64
C ARG A 90 9.42 -10.55 -7.61
N LYS A 91 10.42 -11.38 -7.91
CA LYS A 91 10.27 -12.85 -7.89
C LYS A 91 10.46 -13.45 -6.49
N ASP A 92 11.14 -12.71 -5.61
CA ASP A 92 11.47 -13.12 -4.23
C ASP A 92 10.52 -12.51 -3.18
N LEU A 93 9.37 -11.95 -3.60
CA LEU A 93 8.45 -11.23 -2.71
C LEU A 93 7.90 -12.11 -1.58
N GLU A 94 7.51 -13.34 -1.88
CA GLU A 94 7.03 -14.30 -0.88
C GLU A 94 8.12 -14.69 0.12
N GLU A 95 9.35 -14.85 -0.36
CA GLU A 95 10.50 -15.13 0.51
C GLU A 95 10.78 -13.96 1.45
N ILE A 96 10.72 -12.73 0.93
CA ILE A 96 10.84 -11.49 1.72
C ILE A 96 9.76 -11.45 2.80
N GLY A 97 8.50 -11.67 2.41
CA GLY A 97 7.37 -11.66 3.33
C GLY A 97 7.52 -12.70 4.46
N LEU A 98 7.87 -13.94 4.10
CA LEU A 98 8.10 -15.01 5.07
C LEU A 98 9.25 -14.67 6.02
N ASN A 99 10.32 -14.05 5.55
CA ASN A 99 11.44 -13.63 6.36
C ASN A 99 11.09 -12.48 7.32
N LEU A 100 10.23 -11.55 6.91
CA LEU A 100 9.67 -10.51 7.80
C LEU A 100 8.80 -11.14 8.89
N TYR A 101 7.86 -12.01 8.50
CA TYR A 101 6.99 -12.73 9.42
C TYR A 101 7.76 -13.52 10.49
N ARG A 102 8.80 -14.27 10.07
CA ARG A 102 9.66 -15.04 11.00
C ARG A 102 10.43 -14.16 11.99
N ARG A 103 10.69 -12.91 11.65
CA ARG A 103 11.32 -11.90 12.53
C ARG A 103 10.33 -11.17 13.42
N GLY A 104 9.05 -11.52 13.31
CA GLY A 104 7.97 -10.90 14.10
C GLY A 104 7.50 -9.54 13.56
N TYR A 105 7.91 -9.15 12.35
CA TYR A 105 7.41 -7.94 11.71
C TYR A 105 6.10 -8.23 10.96
N PRO A 106 4.96 -7.62 11.35
CA PRO A 106 3.82 -7.53 10.45
C PRO A 106 4.24 -6.80 9.18
N TRP A 107 3.84 -7.29 8.02
CA TRP A 107 4.20 -6.65 6.76
C TRP A 107 3.01 -6.48 5.84
N GLY A 108 3.14 -5.51 4.95
CA GLY A 108 2.15 -5.20 3.95
C GLY A 108 2.77 -4.72 2.66
N MET A 109 1.93 -4.44 1.68
CA MET A 109 2.38 -3.93 0.39
C MET A 109 1.41 -2.94 -0.23
N VAL A 110 1.96 -2.09 -1.12
CA VAL A 110 1.20 -1.24 -2.02
C VAL A 110 1.38 -1.75 -3.44
N THR A 111 0.27 -1.93 -4.17
CA THR A 111 0.29 -2.46 -5.53
C THR A 111 -0.69 -1.71 -6.44
N ASN A 112 -0.39 -1.68 -7.73
CA ASN A 112 -1.33 -1.22 -8.75
C ASN A 112 -2.37 -2.29 -9.13
N GLY A 113 -2.25 -3.51 -8.62
CA GLY A 113 -3.18 -4.61 -8.82
C GLY A 113 -3.10 -5.32 -10.17
N LEU A 114 -2.37 -4.79 -11.16
CA LEU A 114 -2.34 -5.32 -12.54
C LEU A 114 -1.91 -6.80 -12.61
N ALA A 115 -0.94 -7.20 -11.77
CA ALA A 115 -0.38 -8.55 -11.74
C ALA A 115 -0.91 -9.41 -10.58
N LEU A 116 -1.88 -8.92 -9.80
CA LEU A 116 -2.42 -9.68 -8.67
C LEU A 116 -3.42 -10.72 -9.18
N THR A 117 -3.13 -11.99 -8.94
CA THR A 117 -4.04 -13.11 -9.18
C THR A 117 -4.46 -13.74 -7.86
N ARG A 118 -5.55 -14.51 -7.83
CA ARG A 118 -5.97 -15.24 -6.63
C ARG A 118 -4.84 -16.14 -6.09
N GLN A 119 -4.20 -16.91 -6.97
CA GLN A 119 -3.08 -17.78 -6.60
C GLN A 119 -1.92 -16.99 -5.96
N ARG A 120 -1.60 -15.81 -6.51
CA ARG A 120 -0.54 -14.96 -5.97
C ARG A 120 -0.93 -14.39 -4.60
N LEU A 121 -2.17 -13.91 -4.45
CA LEU A 121 -2.68 -13.42 -3.17
C LEU A 121 -2.61 -14.50 -2.09
N ASP A 122 -3.09 -15.72 -2.39
CA ASP A 122 -3.02 -16.84 -1.45
C ASP A 122 -1.58 -17.20 -1.05
N SER A 123 -0.63 -17.09 -1.97
CA SER A 123 0.80 -17.29 -1.69
C SER A 123 1.36 -16.23 -0.75
N LEU A 124 1.00 -14.96 -0.98
CA LEU A 124 1.41 -13.85 -0.13
C LEU A 124 0.81 -13.94 1.28
N ILE A 125 -0.46 -14.31 1.41
CA ILE A 125 -1.11 -14.54 2.70
C ILE A 125 -0.39 -15.66 3.46
N ARG A 126 -0.08 -16.79 2.81
CA ARG A 126 0.73 -17.86 3.43
C ARG A 126 2.14 -17.40 3.84
N SER A 127 2.66 -16.37 3.22
CA SER A 127 3.94 -15.75 3.59
C SER A 127 3.82 -14.69 4.69
N GLY A 128 2.62 -14.54 5.29
CA GLY A 128 2.36 -13.64 6.41
C GLY A 128 1.95 -12.22 5.99
N LEU A 129 1.44 -12.02 4.78
CA LEU A 129 0.89 -10.72 4.37
C LEU A 129 -0.23 -10.31 5.33
N HIS A 130 -0.04 -9.17 6.00
CA HIS A 130 -0.97 -8.63 6.98
C HIS A 130 -1.87 -7.53 6.40
N THR A 131 -1.32 -6.69 5.52
CA THR A 131 -2.09 -5.61 4.90
C THR A 131 -1.73 -5.40 3.44
N ILE A 132 -2.72 -4.99 2.65
CA ILE A 132 -2.53 -4.69 1.23
C ILE A 132 -3.31 -3.44 0.83
N THR A 133 -2.64 -2.56 0.11
CA THR A 133 -3.24 -1.38 -0.50
C THR A 133 -3.27 -1.56 -2.01
N VAL A 134 -4.42 -1.36 -2.63
CA VAL A 134 -4.56 -1.32 -4.09
C VAL A 134 -4.83 0.11 -4.56
N SER A 135 -4.12 0.54 -5.58
CA SER A 135 -4.31 1.86 -6.18
C SER A 135 -5.42 1.86 -7.23
N LEU A 136 -6.41 2.77 -7.07
CA LEU A 136 -7.45 3.00 -8.08
C LEU A 136 -7.80 4.49 -8.14
N ASP A 137 -7.53 5.16 -9.27
CA ASP A 137 -7.54 6.62 -9.39
C ASP A 137 -8.78 7.16 -10.12
N GLY A 138 -9.93 6.55 -9.91
CA GLY A 138 -11.20 6.93 -10.51
C GLY A 138 -11.81 5.83 -11.34
N PHE A 139 -12.84 6.19 -12.11
CA PHE A 139 -13.46 5.30 -13.09
C PHE A 139 -12.52 5.00 -14.26
N GLU A 140 -12.94 4.13 -15.17
CA GLU A 140 -12.08 3.57 -16.22
C GLU A 140 -11.33 4.62 -17.02
N GLU A 141 -11.98 5.70 -17.45
CA GLU A 141 -11.35 6.76 -18.24
C GLU A 141 -10.31 7.54 -17.46
N GLN A 142 -10.65 7.99 -16.22
CA GLN A 142 -9.72 8.73 -15.35
C GLN A 142 -8.54 7.85 -14.97
N HIS A 143 -8.80 6.60 -14.60
CA HIS A 143 -7.77 5.64 -14.24
C HIS A 143 -6.85 5.35 -15.43
N PHE A 144 -7.40 5.11 -16.63
CA PHE A 144 -6.62 4.93 -17.84
C PHE A 144 -5.77 6.15 -18.17
N TYR A 145 -6.33 7.34 -18.06
CA TYR A 145 -5.58 8.58 -18.30
C TYR A 145 -4.33 8.65 -17.43
N ILE A 146 -4.44 8.32 -16.16
CA ILE A 146 -3.34 8.36 -15.19
C ILE A 146 -2.38 7.19 -15.40
N ARG A 147 -2.89 5.95 -15.46
CA ARG A 147 -2.09 4.72 -15.45
C ARG A 147 -1.57 4.30 -16.82
N ARG A 148 -2.11 4.85 -17.91
CA ARG A 148 -1.69 4.64 -19.32
C ARG A 148 -1.73 3.16 -19.76
N ASN A 149 -2.62 2.37 -19.17
CA ASN A 149 -2.80 0.95 -19.50
C ASN A 149 -4.30 0.61 -19.45
N LYS A 150 -4.84 0.10 -20.56
CA LYS A 150 -6.26 -0.20 -20.72
C LYS A 150 -6.76 -1.31 -19.80
N GLU A 151 -5.91 -2.25 -19.44
CA GLU A 151 -6.27 -3.35 -18.56
C GLU A 151 -6.18 -2.98 -17.07
N SER A 152 -5.51 -1.87 -16.73
CA SER A 152 -5.20 -1.53 -15.34
C SER A 152 -6.46 -1.32 -14.49
N PHE A 153 -7.50 -0.68 -15.00
CA PHE A 153 -8.76 -0.46 -14.28
C PHE A 153 -9.43 -1.80 -13.94
N LYS A 154 -9.66 -2.63 -14.96
CA LYS A 154 -10.29 -3.94 -14.80
C LYS A 154 -9.52 -4.79 -13.78
N ARG A 155 -8.22 -4.87 -13.93
CA ARG A 155 -7.35 -5.66 -13.04
C ARG A 155 -7.32 -5.12 -11.61
N ALA A 156 -7.27 -3.81 -11.43
CA ALA A 156 -7.34 -3.20 -10.10
C ALA A 156 -8.69 -3.49 -9.43
N VAL A 157 -9.80 -3.40 -10.17
CA VAL A 157 -11.14 -3.77 -9.66
C VAL A 157 -11.22 -5.24 -9.28
N GLU A 158 -10.69 -6.15 -10.10
CA GLU A 158 -10.59 -7.58 -9.77
C GLU A 158 -9.77 -7.80 -8.50
N ALA A 159 -8.60 -7.13 -8.38
CA ALA A 159 -7.74 -7.18 -7.20
C ALA A 159 -8.48 -6.69 -5.94
N ILE A 160 -9.17 -5.55 -6.03
CA ILE A 160 -9.96 -4.98 -4.93
C ILE A 160 -11.03 -5.95 -4.46
N ARG A 161 -11.79 -6.58 -5.37
CA ARG A 161 -12.78 -7.60 -5.00
C ARG A 161 -12.15 -8.77 -4.26
N MET A 162 -10.98 -9.25 -4.73
CA MET A 162 -10.30 -10.36 -4.08
C MET A 162 -9.84 -10.03 -2.66
N ILE A 163 -9.25 -8.84 -2.44
CA ILE A 163 -8.76 -8.45 -1.11
C ILE A 163 -9.89 -8.08 -0.15
N SER A 164 -10.97 -7.45 -0.66
CA SER A 164 -12.13 -7.08 0.15
C SER A 164 -12.97 -8.29 0.60
N ALA A 165 -12.87 -9.40 -0.11
CA ALA A 165 -13.54 -10.64 0.26
C ALA A 165 -12.84 -11.39 1.40
N ASP A 166 -11.55 -11.12 1.63
CA ASP A 166 -10.79 -11.72 2.72
C ASP A 166 -10.99 -10.91 4.01
N LYS A 167 -11.52 -11.57 5.06
CA LYS A 167 -11.87 -10.90 6.31
C LYS A 167 -10.71 -10.78 7.29
N GLU A 168 -9.65 -11.55 7.10
CA GLU A 168 -8.47 -11.55 7.96
C GLU A 168 -7.40 -10.62 7.44
N LEU A 169 -7.44 -10.29 6.16
CA LEU A 169 -6.51 -9.36 5.51
C LEU A 169 -6.99 -7.91 5.72
N ALA A 170 -6.17 -7.09 6.35
CA ALA A 170 -6.39 -5.65 6.38
C ALA A 170 -6.16 -5.08 4.97
N SER A 171 -7.19 -4.46 4.39
CA SER A 171 -7.10 -3.98 3.01
C SER A 171 -7.70 -2.60 2.85
N ASP A 172 -7.09 -1.79 2.00
CA ASP A 172 -7.60 -0.47 1.64
C ASP A 172 -7.35 -0.13 0.18
N VAL A 173 -8.04 0.89 -0.28
CA VAL A 173 -7.84 1.49 -1.60
C VAL A 173 -7.25 2.88 -1.44
N VAL A 174 -6.26 3.20 -2.25
CA VAL A 174 -5.69 4.54 -2.35
C VAL A 174 -6.03 5.17 -3.70
N THR A 175 -6.45 6.43 -3.67
CA THR A 175 -6.82 7.20 -4.85
C THR A 175 -6.07 8.53 -4.88
N CYS A 176 -5.38 8.82 -5.97
CA CYS A 176 -4.87 10.15 -6.28
C CYS A 176 -5.99 10.97 -6.92
N VAL A 177 -6.50 11.96 -6.18
CA VAL A 177 -7.63 12.77 -6.62
C VAL A 177 -7.17 13.80 -7.64
N THR A 178 -7.73 13.70 -8.84
CA THR A 178 -7.54 14.68 -9.91
C THR A 178 -8.72 15.66 -9.99
N PRO A 179 -8.55 16.84 -10.62
CA PRO A 179 -9.67 17.73 -10.90
C PRO A 179 -10.81 17.04 -11.67
N ALA A 180 -10.50 16.08 -12.55
CA ALA A 180 -11.49 15.33 -13.31
C ALA A 180 -12.29 14.32 -12.45
N LEU A 181 -11.70 13.79 -11.40
CA LEU A 181 -12.40 12.88 -10.47
C LEU A 181 -13.17 13.64 -9.39
N LEU A 182 -12.73 14.82 -9.01
CA LEU A 182 -13.28 15.57 -7.87
C LEU A 182 -14.81 15.71 -7.89
N PRO A 183 -15.48 16.04 -9.02
CA PRO A 183 -16.94 16.11 -9.08
C PRO A 183 -17.65 14.76 -8.89
N HIS A 184 -16.94 13.65 -9.08
CA HIS A 184 -17.47 12.29 -9.06
C HIS A 184 -17.08 11.50 -7.80
N LEU A 185 -16.48 12.15 -6.78
CA LEU A 185 -15.99 11.46 -5.58
C LEU A 185 -17.09 10.70 -4.83
N GLU A 186 -18.30 11.26 -4.75
CA GLU A 186 -19.41 10.59 -4.06
C GLU A 186 -19.86 9.32 -4.83
N GLU A 187 -19.99 9.42 -6.14
CA GLU A 187 -20.30 8.29 -7.00
C GLU A 187 -19.20 7.22 -6.93
N PHE A 188 -17.95 7.65 -6.93
CA PHE A 188 -16.81 6.75 -6.83
C PHE A 188 -16.72 6.06 -5.45
N LYS A 189 -17.10 6.76 -4.38
CA LYS A 189 -17.24 6.18 -3.04
C LYS A 189 -18.27 5.03 -3.04
N GLU A 190 -19.46 5.27 -3.60
CA GLU A 190 -20.50 4.25 -3.69
C GLU A 190 -20.05 3.04 -4.55
N PHE A 191 -19.31 3.31 -5.63
CA PHE A 191 -18.70 2.26 -6.43
C PHE A 191 -17.71 1.42 -5.61
N LEU A 192 -16.78 2.04 -4.86
CA LEU A 192 -15.84 1.32 -3.99
C LEU A 192 -16.56 0.53 -2.91
N TYR A 193 -17.59 1.10 -2.31
CA TYR A 193 -18.42 0.41 -1.33
C TYR A 193 -19.09 -0.84 -1.93
N SER A 194 -19.58 -0.76 -3.18
CA SER A 194 -20.15 -1.90 -3.90
C SER A 194 -19.13 -3.04 -4.17
N LEU A 195 -17.84 -2.73 -4.17
CA LEU A 195 -16.73 -3.70 -4.26
C LEU A 195 -16.34 -4.32 -2.92
N GLY A 196 -16.95 -3.87 -1.80
CA GLY A 196 -16.66 -4.32 -0.46
C GLY A 196 -15.52 -3.56 0.25
N VAL A 197 -15.07 -2.44 -0.32
CA VAL A 197 -14.02 -1.59 0.28
C VAL A 197 -14.55 -0.95 1.56
N ARG A 198 -13.77 -1.04 2.64
CA ARG A 198 -14.08 -0.45 3.96
C ARG A 198 -13.25 0.77 4.28
N ASP A 199 -12.00 0.75 3.83
CA ASP A 199 -11.02 1.80 4.08
C ASP A 199 -10.56 2.39 2.75
N TRP A 200 -10.72 3.71 2.60
CA TRP A 200 -10.36 4.46 1.41
C TRP A 200 -9.54 5.68 1.76
N ARG A 201 -8.35 5.78 1.19
CA ARG A 201 -7.45 6.93 1.38
C ARG A 201 -7.38 7.80 0.15
N LEU A 202 -7.42 9.11 0.35
CA LEU A 202 -7.34 10.11 -0.70
C LEU A 202 -6.01 10.86 -0.61
N PHE A 203 -5.33 10.96 -1.73
CA PHE A 203 -4.15 11.80 -1.91
C PHE A 203 -4.45 12.87 -2.95
N THR A 204 -4.00 14.08 -2.71
CA THR A 204 -3.99 15.17 -3.70
C THR A 204 -2.68 15.14 -4.47
N ILE A 205 -2.75 15.40 -5.77
CA ILE A 205 -1.63 15.50 -6.69
C ILE A 205 -1.61 16.85 -7.38
#